data_03c11c419d1d81c98a1a77925fcdf8fa
#
_entry.id   03c11c419d1d81c98a1a77925fcdf8fa
#
_cell.length_a   1.000
_cell.length_b   1.000
_cell.length_c   1.000
_cell.angle_alpha   90.00
_cell.angle_beta   90.00
_cell.angle_gamma   90.00
#
_symmetry.space_group_name_H-M   'P 1'
#
loop_
_entity.id
_entity.type
_entity.pdbx_description
1 polymer ?
#
loop_
_entity_poly.entity_id
_entity_poly.type
_entity_poly.pdbx_seq_one_letter_code
_entity_poly.pdbx_strand_id
1 'polypeptide(L)'
;MRVIGYLRVSTADQDLAGCKNQILHFANEKRLGSLTWIEETVSGTVDWKQRALGKVLQQLSPGDVVITAELSRFARSLRQIIEVVEFCKLHQITLHSIKGSWTIDDSLNSKVVMVILGLVSEIERDLVSLRTKEALAARKKAGVKLGRPKGPGKSRLDPFRPEIIALLRNGSAKNFVAQRYNVSEPTLYNWIAKNGIDATPIVARTA
;
A
#
# COMPACT_ATOMS: atom_id res chain seq x y z
N MET A 1 -4.13 -31.80 7.98
CA MET A 1 -4.45 -30.54 8.68
C MET A 1 -3.15 -30.00 9.28
N ARG A 2 -2.70 -28.84 8.80
CA ARG A 2 -1.58 -28.10 9.40
C ARG A 2 -2.12 -27.03 10.31
N VAL A 3 -1.43 -26.75 11.41
CA VAL A 3 -1.83 -25.71 12.36
C VAL A 3 -0.70 -24.69 12.46
N ILE A 4 -1.00 -23.46 12.09
CA ILE A 4 -0.04 -22.36 12.05
C ILE A 4 -0.28 -21.40 13.21
N GLY A 5 0.73 -21.19 14.04
CA GLY A 5 0.76 -20.10 15.01
C GLY A 5 1.41 -18.86 14.40
N TYR A 6 0.62 -17.85 14.09
CA TYR A 6 1.12 -16.63 13.45
C TYR A 6 1.36 -15.51 14.46
N LEU A 7 2.56 -14.95 14.41
CA LEU A 7 3.04 -13.88 15.27
C LEU A 7 3.62 -12.73 14.44
N ARG A 8 3.15 -11.51 14.67
CA ARG A 8 3.72 -10.31 14.08
C ARG A 8 4.04 -9.28 15.15
N VAL A 9 5.26 -8.79 15.14
CA VAL A 9 5.71 -7.67 15.96
C VAL A 9 6.13 -6.49 15.10
N SER A 10 5.99 -5.27 15.58
CA SER A 10 6.45 -4.06 14.90
C SER A 10 7.87 -3.67 15.31
N THR A 11 8.30 -4.09 16.50
CA THR A 11 9.64 -3.90 17.09
C THR A 11 10.00 -5.14 17.90
N ALA A 12 11.29 -5.38 18.11
CA ALA A 12 11.81 -6.57 18.80
C ALA A 12 11.39 -6.68 20.28
N ASP A 13 10.94 -5.59 20.91
CA ASP A 13 10.64 -5.53 22.36
C ASP A 13 9.19 -5.87 22.73
N GLN A 14 8.37 -6.36 21.80
CA GLN A 14 7.01 -6.79 22.13
C GLN A 14 7.01 -8.20 22.72
N ASP A 15 6.13 -8.47 23.69
CA ASP A 15 5.99 -9.77 24.36
C ASP A 15 5.57 -10.90 23.40
N LEU A 16 6.56 -11.45 22.69
CA LEU A 16 6.39 -12.61 21.83
C LEU A 16 6.12 -13.88 22.63
N ALA A 17 6.76 -13.99 23.80
CA ALA A 17 6.64 -15.20 24.65
C ALA A 17 5.21 -15.33 25.19
N GLY A 18 4.62 -14.24 25.66
CA GLY A 18 3.23 -14.23 26.10
C GLY A 18 2.25 -14.58 24.99
N CYS A 19 2.45 -14.03 23.78
CA CYS A 19 1.61 -14.36 22.62
C CYS A 19 1.76 -15.85 22.22
N LYS A 20 2.98 -16.38 22.22
CA LYS A 20 3.21 -17.82 21.94
C LYS A 20 2.50 -18.71 22.94
N ASN A 21 2.63 -18.41 24.24
CA ASN A 21 1.97 -19.17 25.28
C ASN A 21 0.45 -19.17 25.13
N GLN A 22 -0.16 -18.04 24.81
CA GLN A 22 -1.60 -17.94 24.54
C GLN A 22 -2.03 -18.83 23.38
N ILE A 23 -1.29 -18.78 22.25
CA ILE A 23 -1.58 -19.59 21.06
C ILE A 23 -1.42 -21.07 21.35
N LEU A 24 -0.35 -21.45 22.08
CA LEU A 24 -0.09 -22.84 22.45
C LEU A 24 -1.18 -23.38 23.38
N HIS A 25 -1.57 -22.60 24.39
CA HIS A 25 -2.66 -22.97 25.29
C HIS A 25 -3.97 -23.19 24.54
N PHE A 26 -4.33 -22.27 23.65
CA PHE A 26 -5.52 -22.38 22.82
C PHE A 26 -5.50 -23.61 21.90
N ALA A 27 -4.37 -23.89 21.24
CA ALA A 27 -4.23 -25.04 20.36
C ALA A 27 -4.36 -26.37 21.14
N ASN A 28 -3.80 -26.43 22.35
CA ASN A 28 -3.91 -27.60 23.23
C ASN A 28 -5.35 -27.79 23.74
N GLU A 29 -6.03 -26.73 24.17
CA GLU A 29 -7.43 -26.77 24.60
C GLU A 29 -8.34 -27.30 23.47
N LYS A 30 -8.12 -26.83 22.26
CA LYS A 30 -8.87 -27.24 21.06
C LYS A 30 -8.40 -28.56 20.46
N ARG A 31 -7.34 -29.19 21.01
CA ARG A 31 -6.73 -30.43 20.52
C ARG A 31 -6.35 -30.38 19.03
N LEU A 32 -5.81 -29.26 18.60
CA LEU A 32 -5.48 -29.02 17.19
C LEU A 32 -4.18 -29.69 16.73
N GLY A 33 -3.39 -30.24 17.65
CA GLY A 33 -2.12 -30.92 17.35
C GLY A 33 -0.89 -29.98 17.37
N SER A 34 0.14 -30.35 16.63
CA SER A 34 1.41 -29.61 16.62
C SER A 34 1.31 -28.31 15.85
N LEU A 35 1.92 -27.23 16.39
CA LEU A 35 1.98 -25.91 15.80
C LEU A 35 3.25 -25.73 14.96
N THR A 36 3.09 -25.17 13.76
CA THR A 36 4.18 -24.55 12.99
C THR A 36 4.17 -23.05 13.21
N TRP A 37 5.27 -22.48 13.67
CA TRP A 37 5.36 -21.06 13.99
C TRP A 37 5.78 -20.23 12.80
N ILE A 38 5.08 -19.14 12.56
CA ILE A 38 5.44 -18.08 11.61
C ILE A 38 5.58 -16.77 12.37
N GLU A 39 6.81 -16.29 12.41
CA GLU A 39 7.17 -15.08 13.13
C GLU A 39 7.70 -14.05 12.15
N GLU A 40 7.19 -12.84 12.19
CA GLU A 40 7.71 -11.74 11.37
C GLU A 40 7.76 -10.42 12.12
N THR A 41 8.84 -9.68 11.89
CA THR A 41 9.03 -8.32 12.42
C THR A 41 8.80 -7.35 11.29
N VAL A 42 7.56 -6.86 11.16
CA VAL A 42 7.14 -5.97 10.07
C VAL A 42 6.00 -5.07 10.51
N SER A 43 5.96 -3.86 9.95
CA SER A 43 4.82 -2.97 10.17
C SER A 43 3.53 -3.57 9.64
N GLY A 44 2.44 -3.47 10.41
CA GLY A 44 1.11 -3.89 9.95
C GLY A 44 0.53 -3.06 8.80
N THR A 45 1.20 -1.98 8.38
CA THR A 45 0.83 -1.17 7.21
C THR A 45 1.32 -1.78 5.89
N VAL A 46 2.33 -2.67 5.94
CA VAL A 46 2.78 -3.43 4.77
C VAL A 46 1.67 -4.38 4.35
N ASP A 47 1.44 -4.50 3.04
CA ASP A 47 0.42 -5.40 2.50
C ASP A 47 0.68 -6.85 2.94
N TRP A 48 -0.36 -7.53 3.42
CA TRP A 48 -0.25 -8.88 3.94
C TRP A 48 0.24 -9.89 2.89
N LYS A 49 -0.04 -9.65 1.60
CA LYS A 49 0.41 -10.51 0.48
C LYS A 49 1.93 -10.49 0.30
N GLN A 50 2.57 -9.38 0.67
CA GLN A 50 4.02 -9.20 0.55
C GLN A 50 4.79 -9.73 1.77
N ARG A 51 4.11 -10.16 2.82
CA ARG A 51 4.66 -10.63 4.09
C ARG A 51 4.77 -12.15 4.14
N ALA A 52 5.41 -12.67 5.21
CA ALA A 52 5.44 -14.10 5.51
C ALA A 52 4.02 -14.68 5.61
N LEU A 53 3.07 -13.93 6.15
CA LEU A 53 1.66 -14.30 6.18
C LEU A 53 1.13 -14.69 4.80
N GLY A 54 1.29 -13.84 3.80
CA GLY A 54 0.78 -14.09 2.44
C GLY A 54 1.40 -15.32 1.80
N LYS A 55 2.72 -15.51 1.97
CA LYS A 55 3.43 -16.69 1.47
C LYS A 55 2.91 -17.99 2.09
N VAL A 56 2.65 -17.97 3.40
CA VAL A 56 2.15 -19.14 4.12
C VAL A 56 0.70 -19.43 3.73
N LEU A 57 -0.18 -18.43 3.72
CA LEU A 57 -1.58 -18.64 3.36
C LEU A 57 -1.75 -19.27 1.97
N GLN A 58 -0.90 -18.89 0.99
CA GLN A 58 -0.91 -19.48 -0.36
C GLN A 58 -0.47 -20.96 -0.39
N GLN A 59 0.22 -21.44 0.65
CA GLN A 59 0.70 -22.83 0.75
C GLN A 59 -0.21 -23.75 1.59
N LEU A 60 -1.23 -23.15 2.22
CA LEU A 60 -2.18 -23.90 3.02
C LEU A 60 -3.23 -24.58 2.14
N SER A 61 -3.76 -25.67 2.66
CA SER A 61 -4.78 -26.51 2.01
C SER A 61 -6.12 -26.40 2.76
N PRO A 62 -7.24 -26.77 2.14
CA PRO A 62 -8.53 -26.85 2.81
C PRO A 62 -8.45 -27.65 4.12
N GLY A 63 -9.03 -27.10 5.18
CA GLY A 63 -8.99 -27.69 6.52
C GLY A 63 -7.77 -27.35 7.36
N ASP A 64 -6.79 -26.61 6.82
CA ASP A 64 -5.68 -26.07 7.62
C ASP A 64 -6.16 -24.90 8.53
N VAL A 65 -5.43 -24.66 9.61
CA VAL A 65 -5.83 -23.74 10.67
C VAL A 65 -4.73 -22.69 10.90
N VAL A 66 -5.12 -21.43 11.04
CA VAL A 66 -4.23 -20.34 11.43
C VAL A 66 -4.72 -19.72 12.72
N ILE A 67 -3.84 -19.58 13.70
CA ILE A 67 -4.13 -19.04 15.02
C ILE A 67 -3.26 -17.79 15.25
N THR A 68 -3.87 -16.73 15.74
CA THR A 68 -3.17 -15.52 16.18
C THR A 68 -3.70 -15.02 17.51
N ALA A 69 -2.89 -14.25 18.23
CA ALA A 69 -3.31 -13.65 19.50
C ALA A 69 -4.47 -12.63 19.29
N GLU A 70 -4.40 -11.82 18.23
CA GLU A 70 -5.43 -10.82 17.89
C GLU A 70 -5.47 -10.52 16.40
N LEU A 71 -6.62 -10.10 15.86
CA LEU A 71 -6.82 -9.81 14.44
C LEU A 71 -5.88 -8.72 13.90
N SER A 72 -5.50 -7.76 14.74
CA SER A 72 -4.56 -6.69 14.40
C SER A 72 -3.15 -7.20 14.02
N ARG A 73 -2.83 -8.46 14.32
CA ARG A 73 -1.59 -9.10 13.86
C ARG A 73 -1.63 -9.39 12.37
N PHE A 74 -2.80 -9.73 11.81
CA PHE A 74 -2.93 -9.92 10.36
C PHE A 74 -2.70 -8.61 9.60
N ALA A 75 -3.33 -7.51 10.03
CA ALA A 75 -3.14 -6.19 9.42
C ALA A 75 -3.58 -5.06 10.36
N ARG A 76 -3.15 -3.82 10.09
CA ARG A 76 -3.61 -2.64 10.83
C ARG A 76 -4.87 -2.01 10.25
N SER A 77 -5.11 -2.17 8.96
CA SER A 77 -6.33 -1.67 8.33
C SER A 77 -7.40 -2.75 8.30
N LEU A 78 -8.61 -2.36 8.63
CA LEU A 78 -9.77 -3.26 8.60
C LEU A 78 -9.97 -3.86 7.20
N ARG A 79 -9.73 -3.09 6.14
CA ARG A 79 -9.79 -3.57 4.75
C ARG A 79 -8.86 -4.77 4.53
N GLN A 80 -7.60 -4.69 4.97
CA GLN A 80 -6.67 -5.81 4.83
C GLN A 80 -7.06 -7.02 5.71
N ILE A 81 -7.65 -6.79 6.88
CA ILE A 81 -8.19 -7.87 7.72
C ILE A 81 -9.31 -8.61 6.97
N ILE A 82 -10.23 -7.88 6.36
CA ILE A 82 -11.30 -8.45 5.54
C ILE A 82 -10.72 -9.26 4.38
N GLU A 83 -9.75 -8.72 3.64
CA GLU A 83 -9.09 -9.43 2.54
C GLU A 83 -8.45 -10.75 2.97
N VAL A 84 -7.78 -10.78 4.15
CA VAL A 84 -7.21 -12.02 4.70
C VAL A 84 -8.31 -13.03 5.04
N VAL A 85 -9.38 -12.56 5.66
CA VAL A 85 -10.52 -13.41 6.05
C VAL A 85 -11.23 -13.99 4.82
N GLU A 86 -11.48 -13.15 3.80
CA GLU A 86 -12.08 -13.60 2.53
C GLU A 86 -11.19 -14.62 1.82
N PHE A 87 -9.88 -14.39 1.79
CA PHE A 87 -8.92 -15.33 1.24
C PHE A 87 -8.99 -16.68 1.95
N CYS A 88 -8.94 -16.69 3.28
CA CYS A 88 -8.99 -17.91 4.07
C CYS A 88 -10.33 -18.67 3.87
N LYS A 89 -11.43 -17.94 3.82
CA LYS A 89 -12.74 -18.52 3.56
C LYS A 89 -12.81 -19.17 2.17
N LEU A 90 -12.34 -18.48 1.12
CA LEU A 90 -12.31 -19.01 -0.24
C LEU A 90 -11.50 -20.31 -0.35
N HIS A 91 -10.41 -20.43 0.45
CA HIS A 91 -9.53 -21.59 0.47
C HIS A 91 -9.88 -22.60 1.59
N GLN A 92 -10.99 -22.43 2.28
CA GLN A 92 -11.45 -23.29 3.38
C GLN A 92 -10.42 -23.43 4.50
N ILE A 93 -9.72 -22.34 4.84
CA ILE A 93 -8.76 -22.24 5.92
C ILE A 93 -9.48 -21.63 7.14
N THR A 94 -9.40 -22.29 8.29
CA THR A 94 -9.98 -21.77 9.53
C THR A 94 -9.05 -20.77 10.19
N LEU A 95 -9.56 -19.59 10.55
CA LEU A 95 -8.82 -18.57 11.33
C LEU A 95 -9.33 -18.53 12.77
N HIS A 96 -8.40 -18.52 13.72
CA HIS A 96 -8.70 -18.23 15.13
C HIS A 96 -7.96 -16.97 15.60
N SER A 97 -8.69 -16.08 16.24
CA SER A 97 -8.12 -14.98 17.01
C SER A 97 -8.51 -15.13 18.47
N ILE A 98 -7.52 -15.27 19.35
CA ILE A 98 -7.74 -15.56 20.77
C ILE A 98 -8.42 -14.39 21.44
N LYS A 99 -7.88 -13.19 21.27
CA LYS A 99 -8.50 -11.96 21.77
C LYS A 99 -9.79 -11.70 21.00
N GLY A 100 -10.90 -11.66 21.74
CA GLY A 100 -12.24 -11.52 21.17
C GLY A 100 -12.90 -12.86 20.79
N SER A 101 -12.20 -13.99 20.99
CA SER A 101 -12.73 -15.36 20.72
C SER A 101 -13.32 -15.53 19.32
N TRP A 102 -12.64 -14.94 18.33
CA TRP A 102 -13.12 -15.00 16.95
C TRP A 102 -12.68 -16.30 16.27
N THR A 103 -13.65 -17.04 15.76
CA THR A 103 -13.43 -18.15 14.85
C THR A 103 -14.06 -17.80 13.51
N ILE A 104 -13.29 -17.84 12.46
CA ILE A 104 -13.73 -17.57 11.10
C ILE A 104 -13.58 -18.85 10.30
N ASP A 105 -14.72 -19.44 10.02
CA ASP A 105 -14.92 -20.69 9.29
C ASP A 105 -16.12 -20.51 8.34
N ASP A 106 -16.71 -21.59 7.86
CA ASP A 106 -17.92 -21.56 7.02
C ASP A 106 -19.23 -21.39 7.81
N SER A 107 -19.16 -21.18 9.13
CA SER A 107 -20.35 -21.06 9.98
C SER A 107 -21.14 -19.78 9.72
N LEU A 108 -22.41 -19.80 10.16
CA LEU A 108 -23.27 -18.61 10.10
C LEU A 108 -22.72 -17.45 10.95
N ASN A 109 -22.10 -17.75 12.09
CA ASN A 109 -21.47 -16.76 12.96
C ASN A 109 -20.34 -16.03 12.21
N SER A 110 -19.51 -16.74 11.45
CA SER A 110 -18.45 -16.13 10.64
C SER A 110 -19.03 -15.19 9.58
N LYS A 111 -20.17 -15.50 8.98
CA LYS A 111 -20.85 -14.58 8.04
C LYS A 111 -21.32 -13.30 8.71
N VAL A 112 -21.86 -13.38 9.92
CA VAL A 112 -22.27 -12.20 10.70
C VAL A 112 -21.07 -11.32 11.05
N VAL A 113 -19.96 -11.94 11.47
CA VAL A 113 -18.72 -11.23 11.77
C VAL A 113 -18.22 -10.48 10.52
N MET A 114 -18.23 -11.10 9.35
CA MET A 114 -17.82 -10.46 8.10
C MET A 114 -18.71 -9.26 7.75
N VAL A 115 -20.00 -9.34 7.95
CA VAL A 115 -20.93 -8.23 7.72
C VAL A 115 -20.58 -7.05 8.69
N ILE A 116 -20.37 -7.34 9.96
CA ILE A 116 -20.01 -6.32 10.96
C ILE A 116 -18.67 -5.67 10.60
N LEU A 117 -17.64 -6.45 10.25
CA LEU A 117 -16.34 -5.93 9.83
C LEU A 117 -16.47 -5.05 8.58
N GLY A 118 -17.31 -5.46 7.62
CA GLY A 118 -17.61 -4.67 6.44
C GLY A 118 -18.23 -3.31 6.77
N LEU A 119 -19.26 -3.29 7.61
CA LEU A 119 -19.92 -2.06 8.05
C LEU A 119 -18.96 -1.12 8.81
N VAL A 120 -18.14 -1.64 9.72
CA VAL A 120 -17.15 -0.85 10.44
C VAL A 120 -16.13 -0.24 9.47
N SER A 121 -15.70 -0.99 8.44
CA SER A 121 -14.79 -0.47 7.42
C SER A 121 -15.40 0.67 6.60
N GLU A 122 -16.68 0.59 6.30
CA GLU A 122 -17.43 1.64 5.61
C GLU A 122 -17.53 2.91 6.47
N ILE A 123 -17.91 2.75 7.74
CA ILE A 123 -17.98 3.85 8.72
C ILE A 123 -16.61 4.54 8.89
N GLU A 124 -15.51 3.79 9.03
CA GLU A 124 -14.17 4.36 9.12
C GLU A 124 -13.81 5.19 7.89
N ARG A 125 -14.16 4.70 6.68
CA ARG A 125 -13.93 5.43 5.42
C ARG A 125 -14.72 6.74 5.37
N ASP A 126 -15.97 6.71 5.80
CA ASP A 126 -16.84 7.89 5.84
C ASP A 126 -16.33 8.93 6.85
N LEU A 127 -15.89 8.51 8.02
CA LEU A 127 -15.29 9.39 9.02
C LEU A 127 -13.99 10.04 8.51
N VAL A 128 -13.13 9.31 7.81
CA VAL A 128 -11.91 9.87 7.19
C VAL A 128 -12.29 10.89 6.11
N SER A 129 -13.28 10.57 5.27
CA SER A 129 -13.79 11.48 4.24
C SER A 129 -14.35 12.77 4.86
N LEU A 130 -15.15 12.66 5.93
CA LEU A 130 -15.71 13.80 6.65
C LEU A 130 -14.60 14.69 7.21
N ARG A 131 -13.66 14.13 7.96
CA ARG A 131 -12.51 14.87 8.54
C ARG A 131 -11.70 15.58 7.46
N THR A 132 -11.49 14.92 6.30
CA THR A 132 -10.78 15.53 5.17
C THR A 132 -11.55 16.73 4.59
N LYS A 133 -12.87 16.60 4.41
CA LYS A 133 -13.72 17.69 3.94
C LYS A 133 -13.71 18.87 4.91
N GLU A 134 -13.81 18.61 6.20
CA GLU A 134 -13.74 19.64 7.25
C GLU A 134 -12.38 20.36 7.27
N ALA A 135 -11.28 19.61 7.19
CA ALA A 135 -9.95 20.19 7.15
C ALA A 135 -9.73 21.05 5.89
N LEU A 136 -10.22 20.61 4.73
CA LEU A 136 -10.15 21.38 3.49
C LEU A 136 -11.02 22.63 3.57
N ALA A 137 -12.22 22.54 4.16
CA ALA A 137 -13.10 23.69 4.36
C ALA A 137 -12.48 24.72 5.30
N ALA A 138 -11.86 24.29 6.40
CA ALA A 138 -11.13 25.16 7.32
C ALA A 138 -9.98 25.89 6.62
N ARG A 139 -9.16 25.18 5.82
CA ARG A 139 -8.08 25.79 5.03
C ARG A 139 -8.60 26.79 4.01
N LYS A 140 -9.72 26.49 3.35
CA LYS A 140 -10.37 27.41 2.40
C LYS A 140 -10.86 28.69 3.09
N LYS A 141 -11.46 28.56 4.29
CA LYS A 141 -11.86 29.72 5.13
C LYS A 141 -10.64 30.57 5.55
N ALA A 142 -9.50 29.93 5.83
CA ALA A 142 -8.25 30.61 6.15
C ALA A 142 -7.55 31.25 4.92
N GLY A 143 -8.20 31.27 3.74
CA GLY A 143 -7.66 31.89 2.53
C GLY A 143 -6.58 31.06 1.81
N VAL A 144 -6.32 29.83 2.23
CA VAL A 144 -5.34 28.97 1.58
C VAL A 144 -5.89 28.48 0.25
N LYS A 145 -5.19 28.77 -0.85
CA LYS A 145 -5.52 28.23 -2.16
C LYS A 145 -5.23 26.74 -2.20
N LEU A 146 -6.28 25.95 -2.38
CA LEU A 146 -6.18 24.50 -2.49
C LEU A 146 -5.94 24.09 -3.94
N GLY A 147 -5.29 22.95 -4.13
CA GLY A 147 -5.00 22.37 -5.44
C GLY A 147 -3.55 22.58 -5.88
N ARG A 148 -3.29 22.20 -7.13
CA ARG A 148 -1.95 22.34 -7.70
C ARG A 148 -1.61 23.84 -7.87
N PRO A 149 -0.43 24.31 -7.40
CA PRO A 149 0.01 25.67 -7.63
C PRO A 149 -0.08 26.06 -9.11
N LYS A 150 -0.60 27.25 -9.39
CA LYS A 150 -0.62 27.78 -10.76
C LYS A 150 0.81 28.09 -11.20
N GLY A 151 1.15 27.72 -12.39
CA GLY A 151 2.45 28.02 -12.99
C GLY A 151 3.08 26.81 -13.68
N PRO A 152 4.20 27.03 -14.36
CA PRO A 152 4.84 26.01 -15.16
C PRO A 152 5.41 24.82 -14.37
N GLY A 153 5.46 24.85 -13.06
CA GLY A 153 6.10 23.80 -12.26
C GLY A 153 7.61 23.67 -12.62
N LYS A 154 8.38 22.99 -11.76
CA LYS A 154 9.77 22.65 -12.06
C LYS A 154 9.82 21.48 -13.05
N SER A 155 10.55 21.66 -14.14
CA SER A 155 10.80 20.60 -15.14
C SER A 155 12.18 19.99 -14.91
N ARG A 156 12.34 18.72 -15.27
CA ARG A 156 13.67 18.06 -15.32
C ARG A 156 14.63 18.74 -16.30
N LEU A 157 14.09 19.47 -17.27
CA LEU A 157 14.86 20.18 -18.28
C LEU A 157 15.34 21.57 -17.84
N ASP A 158 14.76 22.14 -16.78
CA ASP A 158 15.10 23.50 -16.32
C ASP A 158 16.58 23.70 -15.98
N PRO A 159 17.27 22.74 -15.31
CA PRO A 159 18.70 22.87 -15.03
C PRO A 159 19.58 22.91 -16.29
N PHE A 160 19.10 22.30 -17.38
CA PHE A 160 19.84 22.15 -18.62
C PHE A 160 19.41 23.16 -19.70
N ARG A 161 18.62 24.17 -19.28
CA ARG A 161 18.07 25.16 -20.23
C ARG A 161 19.11 25.80 -21.16
N PRO A 162 20.29 26.28 -20.68
CA PRO A 162 21.29 26.87 -21.58
C PRO A 162 21.83 25.88 -22.61
N GLU A 163 22.10 24.66 -22.20
CA GLU A 163 22.64 23.61 -23.07
C GLU A 163 21.62 23.18 -24.13
N ILE A 164 20.35 22.99 -23.74
CA ILE A 164 19.28 22.61 -24.67
C ILE A 164 19.06 23.68 -25.71
N ILE A 165 19.08 24.97 -25.33
CA ILE A 165 18.95 26.09 -26.25
C ILE A 165 20.12 26.12 -27.23
N ALA A 166 21.36 25.92 -26.75
CA ALA A 166 22.55 25.88 -27.60
C ALA A 166 22.48 24.72 -28.63
N LEU A 167 22.10 23.53 -28.22
CA LEU A 167 21.92 22.38 -29.09
C LEU A 167 20.88 22.63 -30.20
N LEU A 168 19.74 23.17 -29.81
CA LEU A 168 18.64 23.47 -30.76
C LEU A 168 19.04 24.55 -31.75
N ARG A 169 19.72 25.63 -31.32
CA ARG A 169 20.23 26.71 -32.19
C ARG A 169 21.32 26.25 -33.13
N ASN A 170 22.13 25.25 -32.69
CA ASN A 170 23.14 24.62 -33.54
C ASN A 170 22.55 23.56 -34.51
N GLY A 171 21.24 23.46 -34.64
CA GLY A 171 20.57 22.59 -35.59
C GLY A 171 20.42 21.14 -35.15
N SER A 172 20.66 20.83 -33.87
CA SER A 172 20.43 19.46 -33.38
C SER A 172 18.95 19.08 -33.48
N ALA A 173 18.70 17.87 -33.98
CA ALA A 173 17.35 17.34 -34.09
C ALA A 173 16.67 17.21 -32.69
N LYS A 174 15.40 17.57 -32.57
CA LYS A 174 14.67 17.58 -31.29
C LYS A 174 14.56 16.19 -30.68
N ASN A 175 14.46 15.13 -31.50
CA ASN A 175 14.49 13.73 -31.03
C ASN A 175 15.81 13.40 -30.36
N PHE A 176 16.95 13.81 -30.94
CA PHE A 176 18.28 13.63 -30.33
C PHE A 176 18.38 14.35 -28.98
N VAL A 177 17.91 15.62 -28.91
CA VAL A 177 17.91 16.38 -27.65
C VAL A 177 17.01 15.72 -26.59
N ALA A 178 15.83 15.25 -26.98
CA ALA A 178 14.93 14.57 -26.06
C ALA A 178 15.57 13.29 -25.48
N GLN A 179 16.21 12.47 -26.32
CA GLN A 179 16.93 11.25 -25.90
C GLN A 179 18.10 11.57 -24.98
N ARG A 180 18.90 12.61 -25.30
CA ARG A 180 20.06 13.02 -24.50
C ARG A 180 19.68 13.34 -23.05
N TYR A 181 18.52 13.97 -22.82
CA TYR A 181 18.03 14.34 -21.49
C TYR A 181 16.99 13.37 -20.92
N ASN A 182 16.86 12.19 -21.52
CA ASN A 182 15.97 11.10 -21.09
C ASN A 182 14.51 11.57 -20.86
N VAL A 183 13.98 12.29 -21.85
CA VAL A 183 12.58 12.72 -21.89
C VAL A 183 11.95 12.31 -23.23
N SER A 184 10.61 12.22 -23.25
CA SER A 184 9.91 12.00 -24.51
C SER A 184 9.92 13.29 -25.37
N GLU A 185 9.87 13.14 -26.69
CA GLU A 185 9.75 14.30 -27.60
C GLU A 185 8.60 15.24 -27.26
N PRO A 186 7.37 14.75 -26.96
CA PRO A 186 6.27 15.61 -26.54
C PRO A 186 6.60 16.42 -25.28
N THR A 187 7.36 15.85 -24.35
CA THR A 187 7.78 16.55 -23.13
C THR A 187 8.73 17.70 -23.46
N LEU A 188 9.68 17.49 -24.36
CA LEU A 188 10.58 18.54 -24.83
C LEU A 188 9.83 19.64 -25.59
N TYR A 189 8.92 19.29 -26.51
CA TYR A 189 8.10 20.25 -27.23
C TYR A 189 7.25 21.13 -26.31
N ASN A 190 6.57 20.49 -25.35
CA ASN A 190 5.77 21.22 -24.37
C ASN A 190 6.62 22.14 -23.49
N TRP A 191 7.85 21.72 -23.15
CA TRP A 191 8.76 22.52 -22.37
C TRP A 191 9.28 23.72 -23.15
N ILE A 192 9.65 23.55 -24.44
CA ILE A 192 10.05 24.63 -25.35
C ILE A 192 8.93 25.67 -25.48
N ALA A 193 7.72 25.21 -25.80
CA ALA A 193 6.56 26.09 -25.99
C ALA A 193 6.24 26.86 -24.70
N LYS A 194 6.25 26.18 -23.55
CA LYS A 194 5.92 26.75 -22.25
C LYS A 194 6.93 27.78 -21.75
N ASN A 195 8.18 27.64 -22.12
CA ASN A 195 9.26 28.56 -21.75
C ASN A 195 9.53 29.63 -22.80
N GLY A 196 8.76 29.69 -23.89
CA GLY A 196 8.93 30.67 -24.97
C GLY A 196 10.31 30.59 -25.64
N ILE A 197 10.88 29.38 -25.73
CA ILE A 197 12.22 29.19 -26.27
C ILE A 197 12.15 29.21 -27.80
N ASP A 198 12.85 30.16 -28.42
CA ASP A 198 13.06 30.14 -29.86
C ASP A 198 14.12 29.08 -30.19
N ALA A 199 13.63 28.00 -30.79
CA ALA A 199 14.45 26.85 -31.21
C ALA A 199 14.79 26.89 -32.71
N THR A 200 14.69 28.04 -33.33
CA THR A 200 15.04 28.23 -34.74
C THR A 200 16.54 28.08 -34.92
N PRO A 201 17.03 27.15 -35.82
CA PRO A 201 18.46 27.01 -36.06
C PRO A 201 19.04 28.31 -36.62
N ILE A 202 20.18 28.72 -36.06
CA ILE A 202 20.96 29.81 -36.66
C ILE A 202 21.68 29.21 -37.89
N VAL A 203 21.02 29.28 -39.02
CA VAL A 203 21.66 28.91 -40.27
C VAL A 203 22.80 29.91 -40.52
N ALA A 204 24.06 29.46 -40.44
CA ALA A 204 25.18 30.28 -40.88
C ALA A 204 24.92 30.62 -42.36
N ARG A 205 24.62 31.88 -42.65
CA ARG A 205 24.69 32.38 -44.03
C ARG A 205 26.14 32.24 -44.46
N THR A 206 26.45 31.13 -45.17
CA THR A 206 27.64 31.05 -45.96
C THR A 206 27.51 32.09 -47.08
N ALA A 207 28.36 33.11 -46.99
CA ALA A 207 28.64 34.07 -48.05
C ALA A 207 29.34 33.38 -49.20
#